data_69b4443cb4a915620afc42cbd7fc21d1
#
_entry.id   69b4443cb4a915620afc42cbd7fc21d1
#
_cell.length_a   1.000
_cell.length_b   1.000
_cell.length_c   1.000
_cell.angle_alpha   90.00
_cell.angle_beta   90.00
_cell.angle_gamma   90.00
#
_symmetry.space_group_name_H-M   'P 1'
#
loop_
_entity.id
_entity.type
_entity.pdbx_description
1 polymer ?
#
loop_
_entity_poly.entity_id
_entity_poly.type
_entity_poly.pdbx_seq_one_letter_code
_entity_poly.pdbx_strand_id
1 'polypeptide(L)'
;VLNQDGSIQVQEGETEIGQGADTAYAQMAADVIGLKDYRQVHVISNQDTDVTPFGLGAYASRQTYVVGFAITQTGNILRDKILEYAKEITRCPIANMDIVDSNIIRKPDGRVLVTLRDLATEAFYSLSHSEHITAESTYQIKNNAYSFGCCCAEVTVDIPMCHVTIDKIINVHDCGKLINPQLAAAQVHGGMSMGIGYGMSEQLLFDSKTGKPLNNNLLDYKLSTTMDHPHLEAEFVENFEPTSPFGT
;
A
#
# COMPACT_ATOMS: atom_id res chain seq x y z
N VAL A 1 5.94 11.55 11.27
CA VAL A 1 6.04 12.20 12.59
C VAL A 1 6.06 11.13 13.66
N LEU A 2 6.94 11.26 14.65
CA LEU A 2 6.90 10.46 15.87
C LEU A 2 5.94 11.14 16.87
N ASN A 3 4.89 10.43 17.26
CA ASN A 3 3.93 10.90 18.26
C ASN A 3 4.45 10.63 19.69
N GLN A 4 3.93 11.36 20.66
CA GLN A 4 4.35 11.28 22.08
C GLN A 4 4.18 9.91 22.74
N ASP A 5 3.31 9.06 22.19
CA ASP A 5 3.08 7.70 22.68
C ASP A 5 3.96 6.64 21.98
N GLY A 6 4.86 7.08 21.11
CA GLY A 6 5.74 6.22 20.32
C GLY A 6 5.09 5.65 19.05
N SER A 7 3.87 6.04 18.73
CA SER A 7 3.27 5.74 17.42
C SER A 7 3.83 6.65 16.33
N ILE A 8 3.65 6.24 15.09
CA ILE A 8 4.09 7.01 13.91
C ILE A 8 2.85 7.50 13.16
N GLN A 9 2.84 8.78 12.83
CA GLN A 9 1.88 9.33 11.88
C GLN A 9 2.54 9.51 10.52
N VAL A 10 1.95 8.91 9.50
CA VAL A 10 2.28 9.11 8.09
C VAL A 10 1.20 9.98 7.48
N GLN A 11 1.59 11.09 6.87
CA GLN A 11 0.69 11.97 6.14
C GLN A 11 1.14 12.02 4.69
N GLU A 12 0.21 11.75 3.78
CA GLU A 12 0.52 11.64 2.36
C GLU A 12 -0.66 12.15 1.51
N GLY A 13 -0.41 12.54 0.25
CA GLY A 13 -1.37 13.17 -0.65
C GLY A 13 -1.98 12.24 -1.69
N GLU A 14 -1.77 10.94 -1.60
CA GLU A 14 -2.34 9.97 -2.54
C GLU A 14 -3.74 9.52 -2.10
N THR A 15 -4.39 8.72 -2.93
CA THR A 15 -5.82 8.42 -2.77
C THR A 15 -6.06 7.01 -2.26
N GLU A 16 -6.71 6.87 -1.11
CA GLU A 16 -7.35 5.61 -0.70
C GLU A 16 -8.77 5.56 -1.29
N ILE A 17 -9.05 4.55 -2.12
CA ILE A 17 -10.35 4.32 -2.78
C ILE A 17 -10.94 2.95 -2.46
N GLY A 18 -10.47 2.32 -1.39
CA GLY A 18 -10.85 0.97 -0.98
C GLY A 18 -9.91 -0.14 -1.44
N GLN A 19 -8.79 0.21 -2.11
CA GLN A 19 -7.79 -0.78 -2.55
C GLN A 19 -6.84 -1.22 -1.42
N GLY A 20 -6.87 -0.56 -0.25
CA GLY A 20 -6.09 -0.91 0.93
C GLY A 20 -4.70 -0.27 0.97
N ALA A 21 -4.49 0.85 0.28
CA ALA A 21 -3.22 1.56 0.25
C ALA A 21 -2.76 1.97 1.65
N ASP A 22 -3.63 2.53 2.48
CA ASP A 22 -3.31 2.96 3.84
C ASP A 22 -2.72 1.82 4.69
N THR A 23 -3.28 0.62 4.56
CA THR A 23 -2.76 -0.58 5.24
C THR A 23 -1.37 -0.96 4.74
N ALA A 24 -1.17 -0.96 3.41
CA ALA A 24 0.13 -1.25 2.82
C ALA A 24 1.18 -0.21 3.23
N TYR A 25 0.83 1.07 3.26
CA TYR A 25 1.71 2.16 3.70
C TYR A 25 2.08 2.03 5.18
N ALA A 26 1.12 1.64 6.02
CA ALA A 26 1.40 1.38 7.44
C ALA A 26 2.39 0.22 7.61
N GLN A 27 2.24 -0.86 6.83
CA GLN A 27 3.16 -2.00 6.85
C GLN A 27 4.57 -1.60 6.40
N MET A 28 4.69 -0.87 5.28
CA MET A 28 5.97 -0.38 4.78
C MET A 28 6.66 0.56 5.79
N ALA A 29 5.93 1.51 6.36
CA ALA A 29 6.49 2.44 7.34
C ALA A 29 6.94 1.73 8.61
N ALA A 30 6.18 0.75 9.08
CA ALA A 30 6.56 -0.07 10.24
C ALA A 30 7.86 -0.82 10.00
N ASP A 31 8.02 -1.42 8.82
CA ASP A 31 9.23 -2.16 8.44
C ASP A 31 10.45 -1.24 8.38
N VAL A 32 10.36 -0.11 7.67
CA VAL A 32 11.47 0.85 7.53
C VAL A 32 11.93 1.41 8.87
N ILE A 33 11.00 1.74 9.76
CA ILE A 33 11.31 2.34 11.06
C ILE A 33 11.78 1.29 12.06
N GLY A 34 11.35 0.04 11.92
CA GLY A 34 11.65 -1.06 12.85
C GLY A 34 10.61 -1.17 13.97
N LEU A 35 9.34 -0.94 13.66
CA LEU A 35 8.24 -1.11 14.61
C LEU A 35 7.86 -2.59 14.75
N LYS A 36 7.30 -2.92 15.91
CA LYS A 36 6.81 -4.28 16.21
C LYS A 36 5.54 -4.62 15.44
N ASP A 37 4.69 -3.64 15.21
CA ASP A 37 3.35 -3.83 14.66
C ASP A 37 2.98 -2.63 13.79
N TYR A 38 2.50 -2.88 12.57
CA TYR A 38 2.05 -1.83 11.66
C TYR A 38 0.86 -1.02 12.21
N ARG A 39 0.09 -1.57 13.16
CA ARG A 39 -0.99 -0.83 13.85
C ARG A 39 -0.49 0.32 14.73
N GLN A 40 0.82 0.44 14.93
CA GLN A 40 1.45 1.61 15.55
C GLN A 40 1.64 2.76 14.54
N VAL A 41 1.27 2.55 13.27
CA VAL A 41 1.34 3.58 12.23
C VAL A 41 -0.07 4.06 11.90
N HIS A 42 -0.28 5.36 11.99
CA HIS A 42 -1.52 6.03 11.62
C HIS A 42 -1.31 6.73 10.29
N VAL A 43 -1.93 6.21 9.23
CA VAL A 43 -1.87 6.81 7.89
C VAL A 43 -3.03 7.80 7.75
N ILE A 44 -2.73 8.98 7.22
CA ILE A 44 -3.68 10.03 6.87
C ILE A 44 -3.50 10.34 5.41
N SER A 45 -4.37 9.77 4.58
CA SER A 45 -4.45 10.02 3.14
C SER A 45 -5.29 11.29 2.92
N ASN A 46 -4.61 12.42 2.78
CA ASN A 46 -5.26 13.71 2.67
C ASN A 46 -4.88 14.37 1.34
N GLN A 47 -5.88 14.55 0.44
CA GLN A 47 -5.68 15.25 -0.84
C GLN A 47 -5.76 16.77 -0.73
N ASP A 48 -5.62 17.30 0.47
CA ASP A 48 -5.55 18.74 0.71
C ASP A 48 -4.14 19.24 0.40
N THR A 49 -3.99 19.95 -0.71
CA THR A 49 -2.69 20.47 -1.16
C THR A 49 -2.13 21.61 -0.29
N ASP A 50 -2.89 22.10 0.70
CA ASP A 50 -2.38 23.03 1.70
C ASP A 50 -1.53 22.33 2.76
N VAL A 51 -1.68 21.01 2.91
CA VAL A 51 -1.00 20.23 3.96
C VAL A 51 -0.20 19.04 3.44
N THR A 52 -0.47 18.59 2.21
CA THR A 52 0.25 17.48 1.56
C THR A 52 0.66 17.87 0.14
N PRO A 53 1.75 17.27 -0.39
CA PRO A 53 2.06 17.40 -1.81
C PRO A 53 0.92 16.88 -2.68
N PHE A 54 0.79 17.44 -3.89
CA PHE A 54 -0.17 16.95 -4.87
C PHE A 54 0.12 15.50 -5.26
N GLY A 55 -0.82 14.61 -4.98
CA GLY A 55 -0.81 13.23 -5.42
C GLY A 55 -1.56 13.07 -6.75
N LEU A 56 -1.04 12.22 -7.65
CA LEU A 56 -1.66 11.98 -8.95
C LEU A 56 -2.84 11.01 -8.89
N GLY A 57 -3.02 10.30 -7.78
CA GLY A 57 -4.11 9.35 -7.58
C GLY A 57 -3.75 7.88 -7.83
N ALA A 58 -4.73 7.01 -7.60
CA ALA A 58 -4.61 5.56 -7.68
C ALA A 58 -4.86 5.04 -9.11
N TYR A 59 -3.87 5.11 -9.97
CA TYR A 59 -3.94 4.60 -11.34
C TYR A 59 -2.60 4.00 -11.80
N ALA A 60 -2.65 3.17 -12.84
CA ALA A 60 -1.47 2.54 -13.44
C ALA A 60 -0.56 1.80 -12.44
N SER A 61 -1.12 1.26 -11.37
CA SER A 61 -0.42 0.51 -10.31
C SER A 61 0.76 1.26 -9.67
N ARG A 62 0.73 2.60 -9.69
CA ARG A 62 1.84 3.45 -9.28
C ARG A 62 1.98 3.64 -7.76
N GLN A 63 0.91 3.50 -7.00
CA GLN A 63 0.91 3.93 -5.59
C GLN A 63 1.92 3.16 -4.75
N THR A 64 1.86 1.84 -4.72
CA THR A 64 2.81 1.02 -3.94
C THR A 64 4.26 1.34 -4.31
N TYR A 65 4.54 1.52 -5.59
CA TYR A 65 5.87 1.85 -6.10
C TYR A 65 6.33 3.24 -5.68
N VAL A 66 5.56 4.28 -5.99
CA VAL A 66 5.97 5.69 -5.78
C VAL A 66 5.94 6.06 -4.30
N VAL A 67 4.82 5.74 -3.61
CA VAL A 67 4.69 6.04 -2.18
C VAL A 67 5.62 5.16 -1.35
N GLY A 68 5.85 3.91 -1.75
CA GLY A 68 6.82 3.04 -1.10
C GLY A 68 8.23 3.63 -1.09
N PHE A 69 8.68 4.24 -2.18
CA PHE A 69 9.96 4.98 -2.18
C PHE A 69 9.93 6.21 -1.28
N ALA A 70 8.85 6.99 -1.30
CA ALA A 70 8.70 8.14 -0.42
C ALA A 70 8.72 7.74 1.06
N ILE A 71 8.01 6.66 1.41
CA ILE A 71 8.01 6.08 2.76
C ILE A 71 9.40 5.59 3.15
N THR A 72 10.09 4.88 2.27
CA THR A 72 11.45 4.40 2.54
C THR A 72 12.40 5.57 2.79
N GLN A 73 12.35 6.59 1.95
CA GLN A 73 13.21 7.77 2.09
C GLN A 73 12.90 8.56 3.36
N THR A 74 11.61 8.89 3.59
CA THR A 74 11.18 9.66 4.77
C THR A 74 11.35 8.87 6.05
N GLY A 75 11.05 7.57 6.01
CA GLY A 75 11.20 6.66 7.15
C GLY A 75 12.65 6.54 7.60
N ASN A 76 13.60 6.44 6.68
CA ASN A 76 15.03 6.43 7.01
C ASN A 76 15.47 7.75 7.64
N ILE A 77 15.04 8.91 7.10
CA ILE A 77 15.33 10.22 7.71
C ILE A 77 14.75 10.31 9.12
N LEU A 78 13.52 9.84 9.32
CA LEU A 78 12.90 9.83 10.66
C LEU A 78 13.64 8.90 11.63
N ARG A 79 14.02 7.72 11.16
CA ARG A 79 14.79 6.75 11.92
C ARG A 79 16.14 7.31 12.37
N ASP A 80 16.86 7.99 11.48
CA ASP A 80 18.14 8.62 11.79
C ASP A 80 17.95 9.69 12.87
N LYS A 81 16.94 10.54 12.78
CA LYS A 81 16.61 11.54 13.81
C LYS A 81 16.26 10.92 15.16
N ILE A 82 15.49 9.83 15.16
CA ILE A 82 15.18 9.09 16.39
C ILE A 82 16.47 8.56 17.04
N LEU A 83 17.40 8.01 16.23
CA LEU A 83 18.68 7.50 16.73
C LEU A 83 19.62 8.62 17.20
N GLU A 84 19.59 9.79 16.55
CA GLU A 84 20.32 10.97 17.02
C GLU A 84 19.81 11.42 18.38
N TYR A 85 18.50 11.53 18.57
CA TYR A 85 17.92 11.83 19.87
C TYR A 85 18.22 10.74 20.92
N ALA A 86 18.12 9.47 20.53
CA ALA A 86 18.47 8.35 21.40
C ALA A 86 19.94 8.41 21.88
N LYS A 87 20.87 8.86 21.04
CA LYS A 87 22.28 9.06 21.41
C LYS A 87 22.41 10.09 22.55
N GLU A 88 21.64 11.18 22.51
CA GLU A 88 21.70 12.22 23.54
C GLU A 88 21.25 11.69 24.90
N ILE A 89 20.15 10.96 24.95
CA ILE A 89 19.60 10.46 26.24
C ILE A 89 20.30 9.20 26.74
N THR A 90 20.79 8.32 25.86
CA THR A 90 21.43 7.05 26.25
C THR A 90 22.95 7.12 26.30
N ARG A 91 23.57 8.14 25.70
CA ARG A 91 25.00 8.28 25.48
C ARG A 91 25.64 7.12 24.71
N CYS A 92 24.86 6.34 24.01
CA CYS A 92 25.33 5.25 23.14
C CYS A 92 25.60 5.80 21.73
N PRO A 93 26.73 5.46 21.08
CA PRO A 93 27.00 5.88 19.72
C PRO A 93 25.95 5.31 18.73
N ILE A 94 25.50 6.11 17.77
CA ILE A 94 24.49 5.72 16.77
C ILE A 94 24.88 4.44 16.03
N ALA A 95 26.16 4.31 15.66
CA ALA A 95 26.66 3.11 14.98
C ALA A 95 26.37 1.79 15.75
N ASN A 96 26.26 1.87 17.04
CA ASN A 96 25.98 0.75 17.96
C ASN A 96 24.49 0.62 18.31
N MET A 97 23.61 1.46 17.76
CA MET A 97 22.19 1.41 18.03
C MET A 97 21.39 0.99 16.79
N ASP A 98 20.22 0.44 17.05
CA ASP A 98 19.23 0.12 16.05
C ASP A 98 17.82 0.24 16.63
N ILE A 99 16.82 0.32 15.76
CA ILE A 99 15.41 0.27 16.17
C ILE A 99 14.87 -1.08 15.76
N VAL A 100 14.47 -1.89 16.72
CA VAL A 100 13.92 -3.21 16.52
C VAL A 100 12.73 -3.41 17.45
N ASP A 101 11.61 -3.90 16.90
CA ASP A 101 10.38 -4.14 17.65
C ASP A 101 9.94 -2.96 18.53
N SER A 102 10.02 -1.74 17.98
CA SER A 102 9.69 -0.48 18.69
C SER A 102 10.58 -0.19 19.90
N ASN A 103 11.80 -0.73 19.91
CA ASN A 103 12.80 -0.47 20.94
C ASN A 103 14.09 0.02 20.31
N ILE A 104 14.74 0.95 20.98
CA ILE A 104 16.13 1.31 20.68
C ILE A 104 17.02 0.28 21.37
N ILE A 105 17.72 -0.53 20.57
CA ILE A 105 18.60 -1.58 21.06
C ILE A 105 20.07 -1.26 20.83
N ARG A 106 20.94 -1.85 21.63
CA ARG A 106 22.37 -1.86 21.39
C ARG A 106 22.74 -3.09 20.55
N LYS A 107 23.26 -2.86 19.33
CA LYS A 107 23.58 -3.94 18.35
C LYS A 107 24.48 -5.07 18.89
N PRO A 108 25.56 -4.79 19.64
CA PRO A 108 26.49 -5.85 20.05
C PRO A 108 25.92 -6.94 20.94
N ASP A 109 24.91 -6.62 21.74
CA ASP A 109 24.33 -7.55 22.74
C ASP A 109 22.79 -7.61 22.71
N GLY A 110 22.14 -6.86 21.82
CA GLY A 110 20.69 -6.83 21.70
C GLY A 110 19.96 -6.19 22.89
N ARG A 111 20.70 -5.56 23.82
CA ARG A 111 20.10 -4.94 25.00
C ARG A 111 19.23 -3.76 24.62
N VAL A 112 18.01 -3.73 25.13
CA VAL A 112 17.12 -2.56 25.02
C VAL A 112 17.70 -1.43 25.88
N LEU A 113 17.92 -0.27 25.24
CA LEU A 113 18.38 0.96 25.89
C LEU A 113 17.20 1.81 26.35
N VAL A 114 16.20 1.97 25.49
CA VAL A 114 14.98 2.73 25.76
C VAL A 114 13.89 2.24 24.80
N THR A 115 12.63 2.26 25.21
CA THR A 115 11.52 1.98 24.31
C THR A 115 11.25 3.21 23.43
N LEU A 116 10.69 3.00 22.24
CA LEU A 116 10.31 4.14 21.37
C LEU A 116 9.29 5.05 22.05
N ARG A 117 8.40 4.47 22.85
CA ARG A 117 7.42 5.23 23.65
C ARG A 117 8.08 6.14 24.68
N ASP A 118 9.01 5.60 25.48
CA ASP A 118 9.68 6.37 26.52
C ASP A 118 10.55 7.47 25.90
N LEU A 119 11.24 7.16 24.78
CA LEU A 119 12.00 8.12 24.01
C LEU A 119 11.10 9.26 23.50
N ALA A 120 9.95 8.92 22.91
CA ALA A 120 9.02 9.90 22.39
C ALA A 120 8.43 10.77 23.51
N THR A 121 8.09 10.17 24.64
CA THR A 121 7.64 10.91 25.82
C THR A 121 8.71 11.87 26.31
N GLU A 122 9.96 11.44 26.40
CA GLU A 122 11.09 12.30 26.78
C GLU A 122 11.28 13.44 25.79
N ALA A 123 11.27 13.14 24.47
CA ALA A 123 11.40 14.14 23.42
C ALA A 123 10.30 15.22 23.49
N PHE A 124 9.09 14.85 23.87
CA PHE A 124 7.96 15.77 23.95
C PHE A 124 7.96 16.65 25.22
N TYR A 125 8.32 16.07 26.36
CA TYR A 125 8.11 16.69 27.67
C TYR A 125 9.38 17.09 28.38
N SER A 126 10.57 16.79 27.87
CA SER A 126 11.84 17.20 28.48
C SER A 126 11.96 18.72 28.52
N LEU A 127 12.35 19.25 29.70
CA LEU A 127 12.59 20.67 29.86
C LEU A 127 13.93 21.14 29.26
N SER A 128 14.85 20.21 29.05
CA SER A 128 16.21 20.51 28.59
C SER A 128 16.49 20.13 27.14
N HIS A 129 15.76 19.14 26.62
CA HIS A 129 16.04 18.52 25.29
C HIS A 129 14.76 18.24 24.52
N SER A 130 13.71 19.08 24.68
CA SER A 130 12.48 18.85 23.91
C SER A 130 12.71 19.02 22.42
N GLU A 131 12.26 18.05 21.66
CA GLU A 131 12.36 18.04 20.19
C GLU A 131 11.10 17.42 19.58
N HIS A 132 10.60 18.04 18.51
CA HIS A 132 9.52 17.48 17.72
C HIS A 132 10.11 16.69 16.53
N ILE A 133 10.21 15.37 16.70
CA ILE A 133 10.90 14.50 15.74
C ILE A 133 10.00 14.27 14.53
N THR A 134 10.31 14.94 13.43
CA THR A 134 9.56 14.90 12.18
C THR A 134 10.50 14.72 10.99
N ALA A 135 9.99 14.12 9.92
CA ALA A 135 10.70 14.03 8.64
C ALA A 135 9.69 14.21 7.50
N GLU A 136 10.16 14.80 6.42
CA GLU A 136 9.41 14.92 5.18
C GLU A 136 10.33 14.69 3.98
N SER A 137 9.78 14.16 2.91
CA SER A 137 10.46 14.08 1.63
C SER A 137 9.46 13.96 0.49
N THR A 138 9.92 14.25 -0.71
CA THR A 138 9.16 14.06 -1.93
C THR A 138 9.93 13.12 -2.85
N TYR A 139 9.26 12.08 -3.34
CA TYR A 139 9.84 11.19 -4.33
C TYR A 139 9.26 11.47 -5.72
N GLN A 140 10.14 11.60 -6.69
CA GLN A 140 9.77 11.70 -8.10
C GLN A 140 10.16 10.41 -8.82
N ILE A 141 9.21 9.81 -9.53
CA ILE A 141 9.41 8.58 -10.28
C ILE A 141 10.54 8.73 -11.32
N LYS A 142 11.45 7.77 -11.33
CA LYS A 142 12.58 7.75 -12.27
C LYS A 142 12.48 6.60 -13.27
N ASN A 143 11.85 5.51 -12.89
CA ASN A 143 11.66 4.30 -13.67
C ASN A 143 10.21 3.82 -13.54
N ASN A 144 9.76 3.01 -14.48
CA ASN A 144 8.50 2.27 -14.35
C ASN A 144 8.81 0.84 -13.97
N ALA A 145 8.13 0.31 -12.96
CA ALA A 145 8.08 -1.12 -12.72
C ALA A 145 6.99 -1.72 -13.62
N TYR A 146 7.22 -2.94 -14.08
CA TYR A 146 6.29 -3.70 -14.89
C TYR A 146 5.87 -4.96 -14.14
N SER A 147 4.57 -5.15 -13.98
CA SER A 147 4.02 -6.43 -13.55
C SER A 147 3.70 -7.29 -14.76
N PHE A 148 3.81 -8.61 -14.59
CA PHE A 148 3.49 -9.60 -15.60
C PHE A 148 2.34 -10.47 -15.11
N GLY A 149 1.50 -10.93 -16.00
CA GLY A 149 0.39 -11.79 -15.62
C GLY A 149 -0.09 -12.66 -16.77
N CYS A 150 -0.71 -13.77 -16.37
CA CYS A 150 -1.36 -14.69 -17.27
C CYS A 150 -2.71 -15.07 -16.69
N CYS A 151 -3.77 -14.97 -17.50
CA CYS A 151 -5.12 -15.35 -17.14
C CYS A 151 -5.57 -16.53 -18.02
N CYS A 152 -6.13 -17.55 -17.35
CA CYS A 152 -6.74 -18.70 -18.00
C CYS A 152 -8.21 -18.80 -17.58
N ALA A 153 -9.12 -18.89 -18.54
CA ALA A 153 -10.54 -19.10 -18.32
C ALA A 153 -10.96 -20.45 -18.91
N GLU A 154 -11.64 -21.24 -18.11
CA GLU A 154 -12.32 -22.47 -18.54
C GLU A 154 -13.80 -22.15 -18.71
N VAL A 155 -14.37 -22.48 -19.88
CA VAL A 155 -15.74 -22.15 -20.22
C VAL A 155 -16.46 -23.31 -20.89
N THR A 156 -17.75 -23.42 -20.59
CA THR A 156 -18.70 -24.34 -21.25
C THR A 156 -19.64 -23.55 -22.16
N VAL A 157 -19.75 -23.96 -23.43
CA VAL A 157 -20.61 -23.27 -24.41
C VAL A 157 -21.75 -24.21 -24.85
N ASP A 158 -22.98 -23.79 -24.57
CA ASP A 158 -24.18 -24.41 -25.11
C ASP A 158 -24.57 -23.71 -26.40
N ILE A 159 -24.17 -24.29 -27.54
CA ILE A 159 -24.40 -23.70 -28.87
C ILE A 159 -25.89 -23.58 -29.20
N PRO A 160 -26.75 -24.64 -29.00
CA PRO A 160 -28.19 -24.53 -29.24
C PRO A 160 -28.89 -23.43 -28.45
N MET A 161 -28.47 -23.21 -27.19
CA MET A 161 -29.07 -22.19 -26.31
C MET A 161 -28.37 -20.84 -26.43
N CYS A 162 -27.27 -20.74 -27.18
CA CYS A 162 -26.42 -19.55 -27.22
C CYS A 162 -25.99 -19.07 -25.82
N HIS A 163 -25.65 -19.99 -24.95
CA HIS A 163 -25.30 -19.72 -23.56
C HIS A 163 -23.85 -20.09 -23.27
N VAL A 164 -23.15 -19.21 -22.55
CA VAL A 164 -21.77 -19.43 -22.12
C VAL A 164 -21.75 -19.43 -20.58
N THR A 165 -21.18 -20.48 -20.01
CA THR A 165 -20.89 -20.57 -18.57
C THR A 165 -19.38 -20.47 -18.38
N ILE A 166 -18.95 -19.65 -17.47
CA ILE A 166 -17.55 -19.61 -17.02
C ILE A 166 -17.43 -20.58 -15.87
N ASP A 167 -16.64 -21.64 -16.05
CA ASP A 167 -16.48 -22.70 -15.03
C ASP A 167 -15.41 -22.32 -14.01
N LYS A 168 -14.29 -21.74 -14.47
CA LYS A 168 -13.16 -21.34 -13.62
C LYS A 168 -12.35 -20.22 -14.28
N ILE A 169 -11.81 -19.33 -13.44
CA ILE A 169 -10.78 -18.38 -13.87
C ILE A 169 -9.59 -18.46 -12.91
N ILE A 170 -8.41 -18.65 -13.49
CA ILE A 170 -7.12 -18.59 -12.77
C ILE A 170 -6.34 -17.41 -13.33
N ASN A 171 -5.84 -16.59 -12.43
CA ASN A 171 -4.99 -15.45 -12.79
C ASN A 171 -3.70 -15.49 -11.97
N VAL A 172 -2.57 -15.56 -12.66
CA VAL A 172 -1.23 -15.64 -12.04
C VAL A 172 -0.51 -14.35 -12.33
N HIS A 173 -0.03 -13.69 -11.29
CA HIS A 173 0.70 -12.43 -11.38
C HIS A 173 2.11 -12.53 -10.81
N ASP A 174 3.03 -11.85 -11.47
CA ASP A 174 4.32 -11.44 -10.94
C ASP A 174 4.31 -9.92 -10.79
N CYS A 175 4.17 -9.45 -9.58
CA CYS A 175 4.21 -8.03 -9.20
C CYS A 175 5.32 -7.77 -8.18
N GLY A 176 6.37 -8.56 -8.22
CA GLY A 176 7.45 -8.52 -7.26
C GLY A 176 7.07 -9.15 -5.91
N LYS A 177 7.69 -8.71 -4.84
CA LYS A 177 7.39 -9.19 -3.49
C LYS A 177 6.08 -8.59 -2.97
N LEU A 178 5.19 -9.43 -2.46
CA LEU A 178 3.90 -8.98 -1.93
C LEU A 178 4.06 -8.26 -0.59
N ILE A 179 3.62 -7.02 -0.50
CA ILE A 179 3.54 -6.27 0.76
C ILE A 179 2.40 -6.81 1.62
N ASN A 180 1.24 -7.03 1.00
CA ASN A 180 0.09 -7.62 1.65
C ASN A 180 -0.59 -8.61 0.70
N PRO A 181 -0.41 -9.92 0.90
CA PRO A 181 -0.97 -10.95 0.01
C PRO A 181 -2.49 -10.90 -0.12
N GLN A 182 -3.20 -10.59 0.97
CA GLN A 182 -4.65 -10.49 0.97
C GLN A 182 -5.16 -9.33 0.10
N LEU A 183 -4.55 -8.16 0.24
CA LEU A 183 -4.91 -6.98 -0.56
C LEU A 183 -4.54 -7.17 -2.02
N ALA A 184 -3.39 -7.79 -2.31
CA ALA A 184 -3.00 -8.12 -3.67
C ALA A 184 -4.01 -9.09 -4.33
N ALA A 185 -4.39 -10.16 -3.64
CA ALA A 185 -5.41 -11.10 -4.13
C ALA A 185 -6.76 -10.41 -4.36
N ALA A 186 -7.17 -9.52 -3.45
CA ALA A 186 -8.40 -8.75 -3.62
C ALA A 186 -8.39 -7.87 -4.89
N GLN A 187 -7.25 -7.26 -5.22
CA GLN A 187 -7.11 -6.49 -6.46
C GLN A 187 -7.22 -7.38 -7.70
N VAL A 188 -6.61 -8.57 -7.69
CA VAL A 188 -6.71 -9.54 -8.80
C VAL A 188 -8.14 -10.05 -8.94
N HIS A 189 -8.81 -10.41 -7.85
CA HIS A 189 -10.23 -10.82 -7.87
C HIS A 189 -11.14 -9.70 -8.41
N GLY A 190 -10.92 -8.45 -8.01
CA GLY A 190 -11.66 -7.30 -8.53
C GLY A 190 -11.47 -7.13 -10.04
N GLY A 191 -10.24 -7.27 -10.53
CA GLY A 191 -9.93 -7.22 -11.96
C GLY A 191 -10.60 -8.35 -12.75
N MET A 192 -10.59 -9.58 -12.23
CA MET A 192 -11.30 -10.71 -12.84
C MET A 192 -12.81 -10.47 -12.89
N SER A 193 -13.39 -9.95 -11.80
CA SER A 193 -14.81 -9.60 -11.74
C SER A 193 -15.21 -8.57 -12.81
N MET A 194 -14.42 -7.52 -12.96
CA MET A 194 -14.62 -6.53 -14.04
C MET A 194 -14.49 -7.17 -15.44
N GLY A 195 -13.50 -8.06 -15.61
CA GLY A 195 -13.31 -8.78 -16.87
C GLY A 195 -14.51 -9.67 -17.24
N ILE A 196 -15.11 -10.37 -16.26
CA ILE A 196 -16.33 -11.14 -16.44
C ILE A 196 -17.47 -10.22 -16.86
N GLY A 197 -17.67 -9.11 -16.17
CA GLY A 197 -18.71 -8.15 -16.52
C GLY A 197 -18.59 -7.65 -17.95
N TYR A 198 -17.42 -7.20 -18.37
CA TYR A 198 -17.15 -6.73 -19.73
C TYR A 198 -17.33 -7.81 -20.78
N GLY A 199 -16.98 -9.06 -20.47
CA GLY A 199 -17.11 -10.18 -21.40
C GLY A 199 -18.50 -10.73 -21.54
N MET A 200 -19.34 -10.66 -20.51
CA MET A 200 -20.58 -11.44 -20.42
C MET A 200 -21.85 -10.59 -20.37
N SER A 201 -21.85 -9.43 -19.72
CA SER A 201 -23.12 -8.74 -19.39
C SER A 201 -23.12 -7.23 -19.57
N GLU A 202 -21.97 -6.58 -19.46
CA GLU A 202 -21.90 -5.12 -19.48
C GLU A 202 -21.82 -4.57 -20.90
N GLN A 203 -22.74 -3.69 -21.26
CA GLN A 203 -22.71 -2.96 -22.52
C GLN A 203 -23.31 -1.58 -22.31
N LEU A 204 -22.51 -0.54 -22.52
CA LEU A 204 -23.02 0.83 -22.50
C LEU A 204 -23.55 1.20 -23.90
N LEU A 205 -24.85 1.50 -23.96
CA LEU A 205 -25.54 1.85 -25.20
C LEU A 205 -25.66 3.36 -25.31
N PHE A 206 -25.37 3.89 -26.51
CA PHE A 206 -25.49 5.32 -26.80
C PHE A 206 -26.50 5.58 -27.92
N ASP A 207 -27.26 6.65 -27.78
CA ASP A 207 -28.03 7.21 -28.90
C ASP A 207 -27.05 7.75 -29.94
N SER A 208 -27.16 7.25 -31.15
CA SER A 208 -26.20 7.55 -32.26
C SER A 208 -26.28 9.01 -32.75
N LYS A 209 -27.35 9.73 -32.42
CA LYS A 209 -27.55 11.13 -32.88
C LYS A 209 -27.12 12.13 -31.81
N THR A 210 -27.37 11.80 -30.55
CA THR A 210 -27.17 12.74 -29.44
C THR A 210 -25.97 12.41 -28.57
N GLY A 211 -25.41 11.19 -28.66
CA GLY A 211 -24.34 10.71 -27.81
C GLY A 211 -24.77 10.45 -26.36
N LYS A 212 -26.07 10.51 -26.06
CA LYS A 212 -26.58 10.26 -24.71
C LYS A 212 -26.59 8.76 -24.40
N PRO A 213 -26.15 8.33 -23.20
CA PRO A 213 -26.30 6.94 -22.79
C PRO A 213 -27.77 6.58 -22.62
N LEU A 214 -28.15 5.41 -23.14
CA LEU A 214 -29.53 4.91 -23.11
C LEU A 214 -29.80 4.05 -21.86
N ASN A 215 -28.78 3.44 -21.29
CA ASN A 215 -28.86 2.56 -20.12
C ASN A 215 -27.94 3.05 -18.99
N ASN A 216 -28.12 4.30 -18.59
CA ASN A 216 -27.30 5.00 -17.60
C ASN A 216 -27.74 4.77 -16.14
N ASN A 217 -28.29 3.62 -15.85
CA ASN A 217 -28.73 3.24 -14.52
C ASN A 217 -28.45 1.77 -14.26
N LEU A 218 -28.36 1.37 -12.99
CA LEU A 218 -28.00 -0.01 -12.59
C LEU A 218 -29.14 -1.04 -12.83
N LEU A 219 -30.32 -0.61 -13.23
CA LEU A 219 -31.38 -1.51 -13.66
C LEU A 219 -31.13 -2.04 -15.08
N ASP A 220 -30.64 -1.19 -15.98
CA ASP A 220 -30.42 -1.50 -17.38
C ASP A 220 -28.97 -1.85 -17.70
N TYR A 221 -27.99 -1.21 -17.04
CA TYR A 221 -26.58 -1.58 -17.11
C TYR A 221 -26.30 -2.74 -16.16
N LYS A 222 -26.01 -3.92 -16.73
CA LYS A 222 -25.94 -5.17 -15.97
C LYS A 222 -24.53 -5.45 -15.45
N LEU A 223 -24.25 -5.00 -14.24
CA LEU A 223 -23.06 -5.45 -13.51
C LEU A 223 -23.22 -6.92 -13.11
N SER A 224 -22.13 -7.66 -13.17
CA SER A 224 -22.09 -9.04 -12.65
C SER A 224 -22.26 -9.05 -11.12
N THR A 225 -23.00 -10.02 -10.63
CA THR A 225 -23.23 -10.26 -9.20
C THR A 225 -22.37 -11.42 -8.70
N THR A 226 -22.32 -11.66 -7.41
CA THR A 226 -21.61 -12.81 -6.83
C THR A 226 -22.14 -14.16 -7.31
N MET A 227 -23.38 -14.20 -7.82
CA MET A 227 -23.98 -15.41 -8.38
C MET A 227 -23.55 -15.70 -9.81
N ASP A 228 -23.01 -14.68 -10.50
CA ASP A 228 -22.53 -14.79 -11.89
C ASP A 228 -21.04 -15.16 -11.94
N HIS A 229 -20.35 -15.16 -10.80
CA HIS A 229 -18.93 -15.46 -10.73
C HIS A 229 -18.68 -16.96 -10.54
N PRO A 230 -17.74 -17.53 -11.31
CA PRO A 230 -17.20 -18.85 -11.06
C PRO A 230 -16.25 -18.82 -9.85
N HIS A 231 -15.60 -19.95 -9.58
CA HIS A 231 -14.44 -19.95 -8.69
C HIS A 231 -13.30 -19.11 -9.29
N LEU A 232 -12.91 -18.04 -8.59
CA LEU A 232 -11.81 -17.16 -8.96
C LEU A 232 -10.57 -17.54 -8.17
N GLU A 233 -9.46 -17.79 -8.86
CA GLU A 233 -8.20 -18.18 -8.25
C GLU A 233 -7.11 -17.16 -8.61
N ALA A 234 -6.52 -16.54 -7.60
CA ALA A 234 -5.43 -15.59 -7.76
C ALA A 234 -4.14 -16.19 -7.18
N GLU A 235 -3.13 -16.33 -8.02
CA GLU A 235 -1.84 -16.87 -7.66
C GLU A 235 -0.73 -15.84 -7.94
N PHE A 236 0.36 -15.93 -7.20
CA PHE A 236 1.47 -15.00 -7.31
C PHE A 236 2.79 -15.73 -7.45
N VAL A 237 3.60 -15.23 -8.38
CA VAL A 237 5.02 -15.59 -8.50
C VAL A 237 5.82 -14.44 -7.91
N GLU A 238 6.41 -14.66 -6.73
CA GLU A 238 7.18 -13.62 -6.05
C GLU A 238 8.61 -13.59 -6.55
N ASN A 239 8.96 -12.58 -7.35
CA ASN A 239 10.32 -12.23 -7.68
C ASN A 239 10.69 -10.92 -6.97
N PHE A 240 11.95 -10.82 -6.55
CA PHE A 240 12.42 -9.56 -5.99
C PHE A 240 12.77 -8.59 -7.13
N GLU A 241 12.03 -7.47 -7.21
CA GLU A 241 12.29 -6.40 -8.18
C GLU A 241 13.26 -5.36 -7.59
N PRO A 242 14.54 -5.35 -7.99
CA PRO A 242 15.55 -4.51 -7.37
C PRO A 242 15.37 -3.01 -7.63
N THR A 243 14.55 -2.64 -8.62
CA THR A 243 14.29 -1.23 -8.99
C THR A 243 13.10 -0.64 -8.27
N SER A 244 12.46 -1.41 -7.38
CA SER A 244 11.28 -0.99 -6.63
C SER A 244 11.51 -1.00 -5.11
N PRO A 245 10.72 -0.26 -4.33
CA PRO A 245 10.80 -0.32 -2.88
C PRO A 245 10.34 -1.70 -2.40
N PHE A 246 11.04 -2.27 -1.42
CA PHE A 246 10.73 -3.59 -0.84
C PHE A 246 10.77 -4.78 -1.83
N GLY A 247 11.15 -4.55 -3.09
CA GLY A 247 11.16 -5.58 -4.13
C GLY A 247 9.79 -5.87 -4.76
N THR A 248 8.83 -4.97 -4.57
CA THR A 248 7.44 -5.10 -5.06
C THR A 248 7.25 -4.61 -6.48
#